data_68b7d6df9e6a2b35c585100dc0b70b8e
#
_entry.id   68b7d6df9e6a2b35c585100dc0b70b8e
#
_cell.length_a   1.000
_cell.length_b   1.000
_cell.length_c   1.000
_cell.angle_alpha   90.00
_cell.angle_beta   90.00
_cell.angle_gamma   90.00
#
_symmetry.space_group_name_H-M   'P 1'
#
loop_
_entity.id
_entity.type
_entity.pdbx_description
1 polymer ?
#
loop_
_entity_poly.entity_id
_entity_poly.type
_entity_poly.pdbx_seq_one_letter_code
_entity_poly.pdbx_strand_id
1 'polypeptide(L)'
;MELTSFPLKPMKKTKLSDSVAEELEKMIINNTLKEGDTLPSERDLMAAFDVGRPSVREALMKLSQKGLVAVKSGEKTRVTKPCTETLINNVSGLAIGLLSQKDEKRQFEHLRQLFEIAIVREAALVRTDDDLVKLQRVLEQNKVNCEDYDAFVRSDIAFHRCIIDIIQNPMVSSLYESLISWLIMTRNPSEYTPYHKQNYHEHSMIFDAIKAGNANQAEHCMREHLDNVMRIEK
;
A
#
# COMPACT_ATOMS: atom_id res chain seq x y z
N MET A 1 56.43 8.47 -13.47
CA MET A 1 55.67 7.24 -13.74
C MET A 1 54.21 7.61 -13.47
N GLU A 2 53.44 7.91 -14.53
CA GLU A 2 52.11 8.45 -14.42
C GLU A 2 51.11 7.34 -14.02
N LEU A 3 50.34 7.58 -12.97
CA LEU A 3 49.30 6.68 -12.40
C LEU A 3 48.10 6.49 -13.32
N THR A 4 48.14 7.01 -14.55
CA THR A 4 46.99 7.06 -15.49
C THR A 4 46.77 5.78 -16.31
N SER A 5 47.58 4.72 -16.13
CA SER A 5 47.51 3.50 -16.98
C SER A 5 46.78 2.31 -16.34
N PHE A 6 46.26 2.41 -15.10
CA PHE A 6 45.54 1.33 -14.45
C PHE A 6 44.04 1.63 -14.41
N PRO A 7 43.16 0.76 -14.93
CA PRO A 7 41.71 0.91 -14.82
C PRO A 7 41.28 0.57 -13.39
N LEU A 8 41.57 1.44 -12.44
CA LEU A 8 41.12 1.31 -11.06
C LEU A 8 39.59 1.60 -11.04
N LYS A 9 38.80 0.56 -10.90
CA LYS A 9 37.35 0.73 -10.61
C LYS A 9 37.21 1.09 -9.12
N PRO A 10 36.47 2.16 -8.77
CA PRO A 10 36.19 2.46 -7.37
C PRO A 10 35.54 1.26 -6.72
N MET A 11 36.13 0.74 -5.66
CA MET A 11 35.49 -0.30 -4.85
C MET A 11 34.25 0.29 -4.16
N LYS A 12 33.12 -0.35 -4.29
CA LYS A 12 31.94 -0.02 -3.48
C LYS A 12 32.28 -0.26 -2.02
N LYS A 13 32.65 0.79 -1.29
CA LYS A 13 32.72 0.73 0.18
C LYS A 13 31.29 0.56 0.69
N THR A 14 30.99 -0.61 1.22
CA THR A 14 29.74 -0.78 2.00
C THR A 14 29.82 0.20 3.17
N LYS A 15 28.83 1.06 3.32
CA LYS A 15 28.82 1.99 4.46
C LYS A 15 28.71 1.20 5.74
N LEU A 16 29.48 1.55 6.76
CA LEU A 16 29.42 0.90 8.09
C LEU A 16 27.99 0.88 8.64
N SER A 17 27.20 1.92 8.37
CA SER A 17 25.76 1.98 8.73
C SER A 17 24.93 0.89 8.06
N ASP A 18 25.25 0.52 6.80
CA ASP A 18 24.55 -0.56 6.09
C ASP A 18 24.86 -1.91 6.74
N SER A 19 26.14 -2.17 7.03
CA SER A 19 26.57 -3.41 7.68
C SER A 19 25.94 -3.59 9.07
N VAL A 20 25.88 -2.52 9.86
CA VAL A 20 25.23 -2.55 11.18
C VAL A 20 23.72 -2.80 11.04
N ALA A 21 23.07 -2.14 10.08
CA ALA A 21 21.63 -2.34 9.84
C ALA A 21 21.34 -3.78 9.39
N GLU A 22 22.12 -4.33 8.45
CA GLU A 22 21.97 -5.71 7.98
C GLU A 22 22.16 -6.74 9.10
N GLU A 23 23.10 -6.54 9.99
CA GLU A 23 23.35 -7.48 11.09
C GLU A 23 22.21 -7.47 12.12
N LEU A 24 21.75 -6.28 12.53
CA LEU A 24 20.60 -6.16 13.40
C LEU A 24 19.30 -6.70 12.74
N GLU A 25 19.10 -6.45 11.45
CA GLU A 25 18.00 -6.99 10.67
C GLU A 25 18.00 -8.52 10.66
N LYS A 26 19.14 -9.17 10.43
CA LYS A 26 19.29 -10.63 10.53
C LYS A 26 18.92 -11.15 11.92
N MET A 27 19.36 -10.47 12.98
CA MET A 27 19.04 -10.87 14.36
C MET A 27 17.52 -10.80 14.63
N ILE A 28 16.83 -9.80 14.07
CA ILE A 28 15.37 -9.66 14.17
C ILE A 28 14.65 -10.74 13.34
N ILE A 29 15.05 -10.94 12.10
CA ILE A 29 14.43 -11.93 11.21
C ILE A 29 14.60 -13.35 11.76
N ASN A 30 15.77 -13.68 12.32
CA ASN A 30 16.05 -14.98 12.91
C ASN A 30 15.50 -15.15 14.34
N ASN A 31 14.69 -14.18 14.85
CA ASN A 31 14.13 -14.16 16.21
C ASN A 31 15.17 -14.22 17.33
N THR A 32 16.42 -13.86 17.08
CA THR A 32 17.44 -13.64 18.12
C THR A 32 17.07 -12.40 18.95
N LEU A 33 16.55 -11.36 18.26
CA LEU A 33 15.89 -10.20 18.84
C LEU A 33 14.38 -10.34 18.53
N LYS A 34 13.58 -10.43 19.57
CA LYS A 34 12.12 -10.65 19.46
C LYS A 34 11.36 -9.32 19.45
N GLU A 35 10.16 -9.33 18.90
CA GLU A 35 9.24 -8.19 19.01
C GLU A 35 9.04 -7.77 20.48
N GLY A 36 9.16 -6.48 20.73
CA GLY A 36 9.10 -5.89 22.08
C GLY A 36 10.42 -5.83 22.81
N ASP A 37 11.45 -6.57 22.37
CA ASP A 37 12.78 -6.48 22.96
C ASP A 37 13.36 -5.06 22.84
N THR A 38 14.13 -4.67 23.82
CA THR A 38 14.85 -3.40 23.81
C THR A 38 16.24 -3.61 23.22
N LEU A 39 16.59 -2.84 22.19
CA LEU A 39 17.96 -2.85 21.68
C LEU A 39 18.95 -2.28 22.69
N PRO A 40 20.23 -2.70 22.64
CA PRO A 40 21.30 -2.06 23.38
C PRO A 40 21.35 -0.54 23.09
N SER A 41 21.88 0.23 24.02
CA SER A 41 22.02 1.68 23.81
C SER A 41 22.92 2.01 22.61
N GLU A 42 22.76 3.22 22.02
CA GLU A 42 23.65 3.68 20.95
C GLU A 42 25.14 3.49 21.34
N ARG A 43 25.50 3.76 22.60
CA ARG A 43 26.86 3.60 23.11
C ARG A 43 27.32 2.13 23.10
N ASP A 44 26.43 1.22 23.51
CA ASP A 44 26.76 -0.21 23.55
C ASP A 44 26.85 -0.79 22.14
N LEU A 45 26.01 -0.33 21.20
CA LEU A 45 26.08 -0.69 19.79
C LEU A 45 27.36 -0.16 19.13
N MET A 46 27.79 1.07 19.46
CA MET A 46 29.08 1.61 19.01
C MET A 46 30.26 0.74 19.45
N ALA A 47 30.24 0.29 20.70
CA ALA A 47 31.28 -0.57 21.24
C ALA A 47 31.23 -1.98 20.62
N ALA A 48 30.04 -2.55 20.45
CA ALA A 48 29.86 -3.91 19.93
C ALA A 48 30.26 -4.03 18.44
N PHE A 49 29.97 -3.00 17.63
CA PHE A 49 30.23 -3.01 16.20
C PHE A 49 31.54 -2.27 15.81
N ASP A 50 32.23 -1.67 16.77
CA ASP A 50 33.43 -0.83 16.54
C ASP A 50 33.17 0.28 15.50
N VAL A 51 32.06 1.01 15.65
CA VAL A 51 31.65 2.07 14.70
C VAL A 51 31.30 3.37 15.42
N GLY A 52 31.38 4.48 14.70
CA GLY A 52 31.05 5.79 15.22
C GLY A 52 29.52 5.97 15.40
N ARG A 53 29.14 6.89 16.29
CA ARG A 53 27.73 7.25 16.59
C ARG A 53 26.90 7.58 15.34
N PRO A 54 27.40 8.32 14.34
CA PRO A 54 26.65 8.60 13.12
C PRO A 54 26.22 7.32 12.40
N SER A 55 27.12 6.31 12.32
CA SER A 55 26.83 5.03 11.64
C SER A 55 25.73 4.24 12.38
N VAL A 56 25.76 4.21 13.72
CA VAL A 56 24.71 3.56 14.52
C VAL A 56 23.36 4.26 14.33
N ARG A 57 23.32 5.59 14.40
CA ARG A 57 22.08 6.34 14.24
C ARG A 57 21.47 6.18 12.83
N GLU A 58 22.32 6.21 11.79
CA GLU A 58 21.88 5.96 10.42
C GLU A 58 21.34 4.52 10.26
N ALA A 59 21.98 3.53 10.87
CA ALA A 59 21.51 2.15 10.87
C ALA A 59 20.15 1.99 11.55
N LEU A 60 19.99 2.57 12.75
CA LEU A 60 18.71 2.55 13.49
C LEU A 60 17.60 3.28 12.70
N MET A 61 17.91 4.37 12.02
CA MET A 61 16.97 5.08 11.18
C MET A 61 16.51 4.22 9.99
N LYS A 62 17.44 3.51 9.32
CA LYS A 62 17.11 2.55 8.25
C LYS A 62 16.21 1.41 8.73
N LEU A 63 16.49 0.85 9.92
CA LEU A 63 15.66 -0.18 10.51
C LEU A 63 14.28 0.36 10.91
N SER A 64 14.20 1.59 11.39
CA SER A 64 12.94 2.25 11.71
C SER A 64 12.09 2.51 10.45
N GLN A 65 12.70 2.94 9.35
CA GLN A 65 12.03 3.07 8.06
C GLN A 65 11.50 1.73 7.54
N LYS A 66 12.21 0.62 7.81
CA LYS A 66 11.73 -0.74 7.50
C LYS A 66 10.65 -1.24 8.48
N GLY A 67 10.34 -0.50 9.54
CA GLY A 67 9.39 -0.90 10.60
C GLY A 67 9.90 -2.02 11.50
N LEU A 68 11.20 -2.29 11.48
CA LEU A 68 11.84 -3.32 12.31
C LEU A 68 12.15 -2.86 13.72
N VAL A 69 12.25 -1.54 13.92
CA VAL A 69 12.42 -0.93 15.25
C VAL A 69 11.63 0.36 15.37
N ALA A 70 11.18 0.66 16.59
CA ALA A 70 10.62 1.96 16.96
C ALA A 70 11.68 2.79 17.70
N VAL A 71 12.01 3.95 17.10
CA VAL A 71 12.95 4.93 17.70
C VAL A 71 12.13 6.13 18.16
N LYS A 72 12.05 6.36 19.48
CA LYS A 72 11.41 7.53 20.07
C LYS A 72 12.43 8.36 20.84
N SER A 73 12.31 9.69 20.76
CA SER A 73 13.21 10.59 21.48
C SER A 73 13.10 10.37 22.99
N GLY A 74 14.23 10.14 23.66
CA GLY A 74 14.28 9.91 25.11
C GLY A 74 13.90 8.50 25.56
N GLU A 75 13.49 7.61 24.67
CA GLU A 75 13.16 6.22 24.97
C GLU A 75 14.21 5.27 24.39
N LYS A 76 14.26 4.05 24.95
CA LYS A 76 15.08 2.97 24.37
C LYS A 76 14.44 2.47 23.07
N THR A 77 15.24 2.26 22.04
CA THR A 77 14.80 1.65 20.78
C THR A 77 14.27 0.24 21.03
N ARG A 78 13.07 -0.05 20.53
CA ARG A 78 12.43 -1.36 20.66
C ARG A 78 12.28 -2.05 19.32
N VAL A 79 12.41 -3.36 19.32
CA VAL A 79 12.13 -4.21 18.15
C VAL A 79 10.63 -4.22 17.90
N THR A 80 10.26 -4.00 16.63
CA THR A 80 8.88 -4.08 16.14
C THR A 80 8.82 -5.06 14.98
N LYS A 81 7.63 -5.54 14.65
CA LYS A 81 7.41 -6.24 13.38
C LYS A 81 6.96 -5.25 12.33
N PRO A 82 7.46 -5.39 11.09
CA PRO A 82 6.88 -4.66 9.98
C PRO A 82 5.38 -4.96 9.96
N CYS A 83 4.58 -3.95 10.17
CA CYS A 83 3.14 -4.05 9.93
C CYS A 83 2.86 -3.61 8.48
N THR A 84 1.70 -4.01 8.00
CA THR A 84 1.24 -3.64 6.66
C THR A 84 1.23 -2.14 6.45
N GLU A 85 0.96 -1.36 7.51
CA GLU A 85 1.00 0.10 7.51
C GLU A 85 2.41 0.65 7.22
N THR A 86 3.46 -0.01 7.69
CA THR A 86 4.86 0.37 7.39
C THR A 86 5.20 0.13 5.92
N LEU A 87 4.72 -0.97 5.33
CA LEU A 87 4.86 -1.24 3.90
C LEU A 87 4.15 -0.16 3.07
N ILE A 88 2.93 0.19 3.46
CA ILE A 88 2.12 1.23 2.85
C ILE A 88 2.86 2.57 2.87
N ASN A 89 3.36 3.00 4.02
CA ASN A 89 4.04 4.28 4.18
C ASN A 89 5.33 4.36 3.35
N ASN A 90 6.08 3.27 3.25
CA ASN A 90 7.30 3.22 2.45
C ASN A 90 7.03 3.30 0.94
N VAL A 91 5.95 2.69 0.47
CA VAL A 91 5.55 2.74 -0.94
C VAL A 91 4.86 4.07 -1.27
N SER A 92 4.03 4.60 -0.37
CA SER A 92 3.27 5.85 -0.55
C SER A 92 4.18 7.06 -0.80
N GLY A 93 5.30 7.18 -0.07
CA GLY A 93 6.22 8.30 -0.26
C GLY A 93 6.87 8.35 -1.65
N LEU A 94 7.14 7.17 -2.24
CA LEU A 94 7.68 7.07 -3.60
C LEU A 94 6.63 7.36 -4.66
N ALA A 95 5.41 6.91 -4.45
CA ALA A 95 4.34 7.03 -5.42
C ALA A 95 3.82 8.46 -5.57
N ILE A 96 3.76 9.25 -4.49
CA ILE A 96 3.37 10.67 -4.58
C ILE A 96 4.29 11.45 -5.53
N GLY A 97 5.60 11.14 -5.54
CA GLY A 97 6.55 11.73 -6.49
C GLY A 97 6.33 11.31 -7.93
N LEU A 98 5.87 10.08 -8.15
CA LEU A 98 5.62 9.51 -9.48
C LEU A 98 4.31 10.01 -10.08
N LEU A 99 3.23 10.11 -9.30
CA LEU A 99 1.88 10.47 -9.75
C LEU A 99 1.69 11.94 -10.19
N SER A 100 2.73 12.77 -10.12
CA SER A 100 2.68 14.15 -10.61
C SER A 100 2.68 14.26 -12.14
N GLN A 101 2.94 13.17 -12.86
CA GLN A 101 2.97 13.13 -14.33
C GLN A 101 1.74 12.39 -14.88
N LYS A 102 1.17 12.91 -15.96
CA LYS A 102 -0.10 12.42 -16.54
C LYS A 102 -0.03 10.94 -17.00
N ASP A 103 1.12 10.53 -17.55
CA ASP A 103 1.33 9.16 -18.02
C ASP A 103 1.43 8.16 -16.85
N GLU A 104 1.94 8.59 -15.71
CA GLU A 104 2.10 7.75 -14.52
C GLU A 104 0.78 7.52 -13.80
N LYS A 105 -0.12 8.53 -13.77
CA LYS A 105 -1.48 8.35 -13.27
C LYS A 105 -2.23 7.26 -14.05
N ARG A 106 -2.12 7.27 -15.38
CA ARG A 106 -2.74 6.25 -16.23
C ARG A 106 -2.19 4.85 -16.00
N GLN A 107 -0.87 4.72 -15.82
CA GLN A 107 -0.24 3.43 -15.48
C GLN A 107 -0.73 2.93 -14.12
N PHE A 108 -0.96 3.84 -13.20
CA PHE A 108 -1.44 3.52 -11.88
C PHE A 108 -2.92 3.06 -11.87
N GLU A 109 -3.80 3.74 -12.61
CA GLU A 109 -5.18 3.30 -12.81
C GLU A 109 -5.21 1.93 -13.52
N HIS A 110 -4.33 1.68 -14.46
CA HIS A 110 -4.21 0.37 -15.09
C HIS A 110 -3.74 -0.71 -14.09
N LEU A 111 -2.81 -0.40 -13.19
CA LEU A 111 -2.42 -1.32 -12.10
C LEU A 111 -3.61 -1.62 -11.18
N ARG A 112 -4.37 -0.61 -10.77
CA ARG A 112 -5.61 -0.77 -10.00
C ARG A 112 -6.58 -1.70 -10.71
N GLN A 113 -6.81 -1.46 -12.01
CA GLN A 113 -7.70 -2.28 -12.83
C GLN A 113 -7.29 -3.76 -12.83
N LEU A 114 -6.01 -4.06 -13.08
CA LEU A 114 -5.50 -5.44 -13.04
C LEU A 114 -5.71 -6.09 -11.68
N PHE A 115 -5.49 -5.33 -10.60
CA PHE A 115 -5.64 -5.81 -9.24
C PHE A 115 -7.11 -6.09 -8.88
N GLU A 116 -8.00 -5.11 -9.07
CA GLU A 116 -9.40 -5.24 -8.67
C GLU A 116 -10.17 -6.26 -9.51
N ILE A 117 -9.86 -6.39 -10.80
CA ILE A 117 -10.46 -7.41 -11.66
C ILE A 117 -10.13 -8.83 -11.19
N ALA A 118 -8.87 -9.08 -10.80
CA ALA A 118 -8.49 -10.38 -10.27
C ALA A 118 -9.19 -10.68 -8.93
N ILE A 119 -9.29 -9.67 -8.06
CA ILE A 119 -9.89 -9.80 -6.73
C ILE A 119 -11.39 -10.02 -6.79
N VAL A 120 -12.13 -9.26 -7.61
CA VAL A 120 -13.59 -9.38 -7.68
C VAL A 120 -14.02 -10.77 -8.19
N ARG A 121 -13.22 -11.36 -9.07
CA ARG A 121 -13.43 -12.73 -9.55
C ARG A 121 -13.35 -13.75 -8.40
N GLU A 122 -12.31 -13.65 -7.59
CA GLU A 122 -12.12 -14.50 -6.41
C GLU A 122 -13.20 -14.23 -5.36
N ALA A 123 -13.50 -12.96 -5.08
CA ALA A 123 -14.55 -12.57 -4.15
C ALA A 123 -15.91 -13.19 -4.50
N ALA A 124 -16.27 -13.25 -5.78
CA ALA A 124 -17.50 -13.90 -6.24
C ALA A 124 -17.54 -15.41 -5.95
N LEU A 125 -16.38 -16.06 -5.83
CA LEU A 125 -16.30 -17.49 -5.54
C LEU A 125 -16.33 -17.82 -4.04
N VAL A 126 -15.73 -16.94 -3.20
CA VAL A 126 -15.51 -17.22 -1.77
C VAL A 126 -16.42 -16.46 -0.80
N ARG A 127 -17.22 -15.48 -1.30
CA ARG A 127 -18.09 -14.64 -0.47
C ARG A 127 -19.00 -15.46 0.43
N THR A 128 -19.23 -14.97 1.63
CA THR A 128 -20.23 -15.45 2.58
C THR A 128 -21.49 -14.59 2.53
N ASP A 129 -22.57 -15.04 3.16
CA ASP A 129 -23.80 -14.24 3.31
C ASP A 129 -23.56 -12.97 4.12
N ASP A 130 -22.69 -13.01 5.14
CA ASP A 130 -22.28 -11.84 5.93
C ASP A 130 -21.55 -10.80 5.09
N ASP A 131 -20.73 -11.22 4.16
CA ASP A 131 -20.02 -10.33 3.22
C ASP A 131 -21.03 -9.65 2.28
N LEU A 132 -22.02 -10.38 1.80
CA LEU A 132 -23.09 -9.82 0.96
C LEU A 132 -23.91 -8.77 1.72
N VAL A 133 -24.22 -8.99 2.99
CA VAL A 133 -24.92 -8.00 3.83
C VAL A 133 -24.09 -6.72 3.98
N LYS A 134 -22.78 -6.85 4.24
CA LYS A 134 -21.90 -5.69 4.36
C LYS A 134 -21.80 -4.93 3.03
N LEU A 135 -21.58 -5.64 1.92
CA LEU A 135 -21.44 -5.06 0.60
C LEU A 135 -22.73 -4.35 0.15
N GLN A 136 -23.90 -4.94 0.41
CA GLN A 136 -25.18 -4.33 0.13
C GLN A 136 -25.38 -3.02 0.90
N ARG A 137 -25.02 -3.00 2.19
CA ARG A 137 -25.12 -1.79 3.02
C ARG A 137 -24.28 -0.64 2.46
N VAL A 138 -23.06 -0.92 2.01
CA VAL A 138 -22.19 0.09 1.42
C VAL A 138 -22.72 0.56 0.07
N LEU A 139 -23.28 -0.34 -0.74
CA LEU A 139 -23.92 -0.01 -2.01
C LEU A 139 -25.13 0.92 -1.81
N GLU A 140 -25.95 0.70 -0.78
CA GLU A 140 -27.05 1.59 -0.43
C GLU A 140 -26.57 2.99 -0.01
N GLN A 141 -25.47 3.06 0.74
CA GLN A 141 -24.83 4.35 1.07
C GLN A 141 -24.32 5.07 -0.19
N ASN A 142 -23.73 4.34 -1.12
CA ASN A 142 -23.26 4.87 -2.40
C ASN A 142 -24.41 5.49 -3.20
N LYS A 143 -25.60 4.84 -3.21
CA LYS A 143 -26.82 5.35 -3.82
C LYS A 143 -27.28 6.68 -3.22
N VAL A 144 -27.31 6.75 -1.90
CA VAL A 144 -27.79 7.95 -1.18
C VAL A 144 -26.85 9.13 -1.40
N ASN A 145 -25.57 8.88 -1.58
CA ASN A 145 -24.52 9.89 -1.66
C ASN A 145 -24.29 10.44 -3.08
N CYS A 146 -25.06 10.02 -4.09
CA CYS A 146 -24.82 10.40 -5.50
C CYS A 146 -24.79 11.91 -5.78
N GLU A 147 -25.41 12.74 -4.93
CA GLU A 147 -25.45 14.21 -5.12
C GLU A 147 -24.35 14.94 -4.30
N ASP A 148 -23.62 14.25 -3.42
CA ASP A 148 -22.54 14.80 -2.60
C ASP A 148 -21.23 14.14 -2.99
N TYR A 149 -20.29 14.93 -3.55
CA TYR A 149 -19.01 14.40 -4.04
C TYR A 149 -18.20 13.71 -2.94
N ASP A 150 -17.99 14.37 -1.81
CA ASP A 150 -17.15 13.82 -0.75
C ASP A 150 -17.76 12.60 -0.09
N ALA A 151 -19.09 12.60 0.09
CA ALA A 151 -19.82 11.45 0.62
C ALA A 151 -19.82 10.28 -0.38
N PHE A 152 -19.98 10.58 -1.68
CA PHE A 152 -19.92 9.58 -2.73
C PHE A 152 -18.55 8.92 -2.80
N VAL A 153 -17.47 9.70 -2.87
CA VAL A 153 -16.10 9.18 -2.92
C VAL A 153 -15.80 8.27 -1.72
N ARG A 154 -16.22 8.66 -0.51
CA ARG A 154 -16.03 7.79 0.67
C ARG A 154 -16.78 6.47 0.56
N SER A 155 -18.01 6.48 0.05
CA SER A 155 -18.80 5.26 -0.12
C SER A 155 -18.35 4.42 -1.33
N ASP A 156 -17.82 5.04 -2.38
CA ASP A 156 -17.19 4.39 -3.53
C ASP A 156 -15.97 3.57 -3.07
N ILE A 157 -15.06 4.21 -2.35
CA ILE A 157 -13.90 3.54 -1.76
C ILE A 157 -14.32 2.40 -0.83
N ALA A 158 -15.33 2.64 0.02
CA ALA A 158 -15.81 1.63 0.94
C ALA A 158 -16.41 0.42 0.20
N PHE A 159 -17.04 0.63 -0.97
CA PHE A 159 -17.58 -0.45 -1.81
C PHE A 159 -16.45 -1.36 -2.34
N HIS A 160 -15.45 -0.77 -2.98
CA HIS A 160 -14.31 -1.52 -3.49
C HIS A 160 -13.53 -2.21 -2.37
N ARG A 161 -13.31 -1.50 -1.25
CA ARG A 161 -12.66 -2.08 -0.08
C ARG A 161 -13.41 -3.29 0.47
N CYS A 162 -14.75 -3.22 0.53
CA CYS A 162 -15.57 -4.33 1.01
C CYS A 162 -15.39 -5.58 0.13
N ILE A 163 -15.23 -5.42 -1.18
CA ILE A 163 -14.92 -6.53 -2.10
C ILE A 163 -13.54 -7.12 -1.81
N ILE A 164 -12.54 -6.27 -1.58
CA ILE A 164 -11.17 -6.70 -1.22
C ILE A 164 -11.16 -7.49 0.10
N ASP A 165 -11.93 -7.03 1.09
CA ASP A 165 -11.97 -7.64 2.42
C ASP A 165 -12.63 -9.05 2.42
N ILE A 166 -13.44 -9.39 1.39
CA ILE A 166 -13.97 -10.74 1.19
C ILE A 166 -12.84 -11.78 1.08
N ILE A 167 -11.69 -11.40 0.54
CA ILE A 167 -10.54 -12.30 0.36
C ILE A 167 -9.89 -12.69 1.70
N GLN A 168 -10.13 -11.94 2.77
CA GLN A 168 -9.58 -12.16 4.11
C GLN A 168 -8.05 -12.28 4.15
N ASN A 169 -7.37 -11.56 3.26
CA ASN A 169 -5.91 -11.52 3.20
C ASN A 169 -5.41 -10.11 3.55
N PRO A 170 -4.81 -9.92 4.75
CA PRO A 170 -4.33 -8.61 5.19
C PRO A 170 -3.31 -7.95 4.23
N MET A 171 -2.52 -8.73 3.51
CA MET A 171 -1.56 -8.20 2.52
C MET A 171 -2.28 -7.60 1.31
N VAL A 172 -3.35 -8.26 0.84
CA VAL A 172 -4.19 -7.78 -0.26
C VAL A 172 -4.89 -6.48 0.13
N SER A 173 -5.52 -6.44 1.32
CA SER A 173 -6.19 -5.24 1.85
C SER A 173 -5.21 -4.07 1.96
N SER A 174 -4.00 -4.31 2.45
CA SER A 174 -3.00 -3.26 2.63
C SER A 174 -2.42 -2.73 1.32
N LEU A 175 -2.22 -3.59 0.33
CA LEU A 175 -1.83 -3.15 -1.01
C LEU A 175 -2.92 -2.26 -1.62
N TYR A 176 -4.19 -2.66 -1.48
CA TYR A 176 -5.31 -1.85 -1.95
C TYR A 176 -5.37 -0.47 -1.28
N GLU A 177 -5.22 -0.40 0.05
CA GLU A 177 -5.18 0.87 0.80
C GLU A 177 -4.12 1.82 0.27
N SER A 178 -2.95 1.29 -0.07
CA SER A 178 -1.88 2.08 -0.68
C SER A 178 -2.30 2.64 -2.03
N LEU A 179 -2.90 1.79 -2.89
CA LEU A 179 -3.35 2.16 -4.22
C LEU A 179 -4.42 3.27 -4.14
N ILE A 180 -5.44 3.07 -3.31
CA ILE A 180 -6.60 3.98 -3.26
C ILE A 180 -6.26 5.35 -2.66
N SER A 181 -5.37 5.41 -1.66
CA SER A 181 -4.97 6.66 -1.03
C SER A 181 -4.38 7.66 -2.03
N TRP A 182 -3.71 7.19 -3.06
CA TRP A 182 -3.11 8.03 -4.10
C TRP A 182 -4.12 8.50 -5.12
N LEU A 183 -5.04 7.62 -5.51
CA LEU A 183 -6.08 7.95 -6.48
C LEU A 183 -6.97 9.08 -6.00
N ILE A 184 -7.33 9.06 -4.70
CA ILE A 184 -8.17 10.11 -4.10
C ILE A 184 -7.49 11.48 -4.18
N MET A 185 -6.19 11.53 -3.91
CA MET A 185 -5.43 12.79 -3.91
C MET A 185 -5.33 13.45 -5.29
N THR A 186 -5.55 12.68 -6.36
CA THR A 186 -5.39 13.15 -7.75
C THR A 186 -6.70 13.42 -8.49
N ARG A 187 -7.86 13.06 -7.90
CA ARG A 187 -9.17 13.26 -8.54
C ARG A 187 -9.69 14.69 -8.41
N ASN A 188 -10.25 15.20 -9.50
CA ASN A 188 -10.88 16.52 -9.54
C ASN A 188 -12.40 16.38 -9.35
N PRO A 189 -13.00 16.98 -8.31
CA PRO A 189 -14.44 16.87 -8.03
C PRO A 189 -15.34 17.25 -9.21
N SER A 190 -14.99 18.31 -9.95
CA SER A 190 -15.82 18.79 -11.06
C SER A 190 -15.90 17.83 -12.24
N GLU A 191 -14.94 16.92 -12.39
CA GLU A 191 -14.89 15.94 -13.48
C GLU A 191 -15.71 14.69 -13.15
N TYR A 192 -15.82 14.30 -11.88
CA TYR A 192 -16.41 13.03 -11.44
C TYR A 192 -17.87 13.11 -11.01
N THR A 193 -18.31 14.21 -10.42
CA THR A 193 -19.67 14.34 -9.90
C THR A 193 -20.78 13.98 -10.91
N PRO A 194 -20.69 14.36 -12.20
CA PRO A 194 -21.73 14.01 -13.18
C PRO A 194 -21.93 12.50 -13.37
N TYR A 195 -20.94 11.69 -13.01
CA TYR A 195 -20.92 10.24 -13.25
C TYR A 195 -21.31 9.39 -12.05
N HIS A 196 -21.59 9.98 -10.89
CA HIS A 196 -21.89 9.23 -9.65
C HIS A 196 -23.07 8.27 -9.80
N LYS A 197 -24.15 8.68 -10.48
CA LYS A 197 -25.31 7.81 -10.73
C LYS A 197 -24.99 6.62 -11.62
N GLN A 198 -24.14 6.84 -12.63
CA GLN A 198 -23.65 5.78 -13.49
C GLN A 198 -22.77 4.81 -12.71
N ASN A 199 -21.81 5.33 -11.93
CA ASN A 199 -20.93 4.51 -11.10
C ASN A 199 -21.72 3.67 -10.09
N TYR A 200 -22.75 4.24 -9.44
CA TYR A 200 -23.65 3.47 -8.59
C TYR A 200 -24.35 2.33 -9.35
N HIS A 201 -24.82 2.58 -10.56
CA HIS A 201 -25.46 1.54 -11.38
C HIS A 201 -24.47 0.41 -11.71
N GLU A 202 -23.25 0.76 -12.09
CA GLU A 202 -22.16 -0.19 -12.37
C GLU A 202 -21.79 -1.00 -11.12
N HIS A 203 -21.71 -0.37 -9.92
CA HIS A 203 -21.52 -1.07 -8.65
C HIS A 203 -22.66 -2.05 -8.34
N SER A 204 -23.90 -1.69 -8.68
CA SER A 204 -25.07 -2.59 -8.53
C SER A 204 -24.90 -3.86 -9.38
N MET A 205 -24.42 -3.73 -10.62
CA MET A 205 -24.15 -4.87 -11.51
C MET A 205 -23.02 -5.76 -10.97
N ILE A 206 -21.97 -5.16 -10.42
CA ILE A 206 -20.87 -5.88 -9.77
C ILE A 206 -21.39 -6.67 -8.56
N PHE A 207 -22.17 -6.01 -7.69
CA PHE A 207 -22.80 -6.65 -6.53
C PHE A 207 -23.67 -7.84 -6.92
N ASP A 208 -24.53 -7.70 -7.92
CA ASP A 208 -25.42 -8.77 -8.37
C ASP A 208 -24.62 -9.97 -8.91
N ALA A 209 -23.53 -9.72 -9.62
CA ALA A 209 -22.65 -10.77 -10.12
C ALA A 209 -21.92 -11.51 -8.97
N ILE A 210 -21.42 -10.77 -7.95
CA ILE A 210 -20.81 -11.35 -6.75
C ILE A 210 -21.85 -12.19 -5.99
N LYS A 211 -23.06 -11.65 -5.77
CA LYS A 211 -24.17 -12.32 -5.10
C LYS A 211 -24.52 -13.64 -5.78
N ALA A 212 -24.61 -13.64 -7.11
CA ALA A 212 -24.88 -14.82 -7.92
C ALA A 212 -23.73 -15.85 -7.92
N GLY A 213 -22.53 -15.51 -7.42
CA GLY A 213 -21.33 -16.34 -7.50
C GLY A 213 -20.79 -16.47 -8.94
N ASN A 214 -21.15 -15.54 -9.81
CA ASN A 214 -20.72 -15.56 -11.20
C ASN A 214 -19.41 -14.79 -11.38
N ALA A 215 -18.29 -15.48 -11.19
CA ALA A 215 -16.95 -14.90 -11.26
C ALA A 215 -16.64 -14.24 -12.61
N ASN A 216 -17.11 -14.81 -13.72
CA ASN A 216 -16.88 -14.25 -15.06
C ASN A 216 -17.67 -12.95 -15.25
N GLN A 217 -18.92 -12.90 -14.77
CA GLN A 217 -19.73 -11.70 -14.84
C GLN A 217 -19.20 -10.61 -13.90
N ALA A 218 -18.75 -10.96 -12.70
CA ALA A 218 -18.15 -10.01 -11.76
C ALA A 218 -16.88 -9.38 -12.35
N GLU A 219 -16.02 -10.19 -12.96
CA GLU A 219 -14.85 -9.72 -13.70
C GLU A 219 -15.22 -8.74 -14.81
N HIS A 220 -16.20 -9.11 -15.63
CA HIS A 220 -16.66 -8.28 -16.75
C HIS A 220 -17.20 -6.93 -16.29
N CYS A 221 -18.11 -6.94 -15.29
CA CYS A 221 -18.69 -5.71 -14.75
C CYS A 221 -17.63 -4.79 -14.11
N MET A 222 -16.69 -5.35 -13.36
CA MET A 222 -15.59 -4.57 -12.77
C MET A 222 -14.70 -3.95 -13.84
N ARG A 223 -14.38 -4.70 -14.88
CA ARG A 223 -13.59 -4.19 -16.02
C ARG A 223 -14.28 -3.02 -16.71
N GLU A 224 -15.55 -3.15 -17.05
CA GLU A 224 -16.32 -2.08 -17.69
C GLU A 224 -16.40 -0.83 -16.80
N HIS A 225 -16.65 -1.02 -15.49
CA HIS A 225 -16.67 0.06 -14.52
C HIS A 225 -15.34 0.83 -14.49
N LEU A 226 -14.22 0.14 -14.34
CA LEU A 226 -12.91 0.78 -14.26
C LEU A 226 -12.46 1.38 -15.59
N ASP A 227 -12.84 0.78 -16.74
CA ASP A 227 -12.62 1.36 -18.06
C ASP A 227 -13.39 2.69 -18.22
N ASN A 228 -14.61 2.79 -17.70
CA ASN A 228 -15.40 4.01 -17.73
C ASN A 228 -14.76 5.10 -16.84
N VAL A 229 -14.30 4.75 -15.64
CA VAL A 229 -13.54 5.68 -14.77
C VAL A 229 -12.31 6.23 -15.48
N MET A 230 -11.52 5.38 -16.15
CA MET A 230 -10.33 5.80 -16.91
C MET A 230 -10.64 6.70 -18.13
N ARG A 231 -11.85 6.64 -18.68
CA ARG A 231 -12.28 7.52 -19.79
C ARG A 231 -12.63 8.92 -19.32
N ILE A 232 -13.12 9.07 -18.10
CA ILE A 232 -13.45 10.37 -17.49
C ILE A 232 -12.17 11.20 -17.28
N GLU A 233 -11.04 10.55 -17.07
CA GLU A 233 -9.74 11.18 -16.76
C GLU A 233 -8.93 11.64 -17.99
N LYS A 234 -9.49 11.58 -19.19
CA LYS A 234 -8.83 12.04 -20.44
C LYS A 234 -9.03 13.52 -20.68
#